data_1b7aee797c430fc44c61e03b391b26c6
#
_entry.id   1b7aee797c430fc44c61e03b391b26c6
#
_cell.length_a   1.000
_cell.length_b   1.000
_cell.length_c   1.000
_cell.angle_alpha   90.00
_cell.angle_beta   90.00
_cell.angle_gamma   90.00
#
_symmetry.space_group_name_H-M   'P 1'
#
loop_
_entity.id
_entity.type
_entity.pdbx_description
1 polymer ?
#
loop_
_entity_poly.entity_id
_entity_poly.type
_entity_poly.pdbx_seq_one_letter_code
_entity_poly.pdbx_strand_id
1 'polypeptide(L)'
;MLSITLGPLAFPLPPLMLLAALVLATVLARRLAPPALASSNENSVWLAAVLGLVAARAAHVLRHAEAYAATPWAVLDIRDGGWVAGPGLVVAALVLLWRADRLPQARRALAIGAGSGLALWAVFNGALALWQPPASARELPPVALRALGGDATPRPLTELLDGRPMVVNLWATWCGPCRAEMPVLAAAQRARPDVRFVFANQGEGPEVVQRYLAAERLALQDVWLDIGSGLGPALGSRGLPTTVFFDADGTRVDAHFGLLNAAALQARLARWPPPAR
;
A
#
# COMPACT_ATOMS: atom_id res chain seq x y z
N MET A 1 -7.15 -6.89 -0.38
CA MET A 1 -5.68 -6.88 -0.43
C MET A 1 -5.20 -8.31 -0.52
N LEU A 2 -4.27 -8.60 -1.42
CA LEU A 2 -3.71 -9.93 -1.56
C LEU A 2 -2.36 -9.96 -0.83
N SER A 3 -2.31 -10.68 0.27
CA SER A 3 -1.09 -10.99 1.00
C SER A 3 -1.02 -12.50 1.26
N ILE A 4 0.20 -13.05 1.26
CA ILE A 4 0.47 -14.42 1.67
C ILE A 4 1.02 -14.37 3.10
N THR A 5 0.45 -15.18 3.98
CA THR A 5 0.95 -15.33 5.36
C THR A 5 1.87 -16.54 5.42
N LEU A 6 3.10 -16.32 5.88
CA LEU A 6 4.05 -17.37 6.22
C LEU A 6 4.30 -17.28 7.73
N GLY A 7 3.58 -18.09 8.50
CA GLY A 7 3.58 -17.97 9.95
C GLY A 7 3.05 -16.60 10.41
N PRO A 8 3.78 -15.88 11.29
CA PRO A 8 3.35 -14.57 11.79
C PRO A 8 3.60 -13.41 10.79
N LEU A 9 4.26 -13.68 9.66
CA LEU A 9 4.62 -12.65 8.68
C LEU A 9 3.63 -12.63 7.51
N ALA A 10 3.11 -11.46 7.18
CA ALA A 10 2.27 -11.21 6.01
C ALA A 10 3.08 -10.45 4.94
N PHE A 11 3.20 -11.06 3.76
CA PHE A 11 3.92 -10.47 2.62
C PHE A 11 2.91 -9.99 1.57
N PRO A 12 3.01 -8.73 1.11
CA PRO A 12 2.18 -8.25 0.01
C PRO A 12 2.52 -9.00 -1.29
N LEU A 13 1.50 -9.46 -1.99
CA LEU A 13 1.66 -10.27 -3.21
C LEU A 13 2.30 -9.50 -4.39
N PRO A 14 1.97 -8.21 -4.64
CA PRO A 14 2.50 -7.50 -5.80
C PRO A 14 4.05 -7.40 -5.86
N PRO A 15 4.78 -7.07 -4.78
CA PRO A 15 6.25 -7.09 -4.79
C PRO A 15 6.84 -8.46 -5.03
N LEU A 16 6.23 -9.54 -4.51
CA LEU A 16 6.69 -10.91 -4.73
C LEU A 16 6.55 -11.31 -6.20
N MET A 17 5.45 -10.92 -6.84
CA MET A 17 5.23 -11.20 -8.26
C MET A 17 6.16 -10.39 -9.17
N LEU A 18 6.46 -9.14 -8.80
CA LEU A 18 7.48 -8.35 -9.49
C LEU A 18 8.85 -9.02 -9.38
N LEU A 19 9.23 -9.47 -8.20
CA LEU A 19 10.47 -10.20 -7.99
C LEU A 19 10.52 -11.50 -8.84
N ALA A 20 9.46 -12.28 -8.86
CA ALA A 20 9.36 -13.49 -9.69
C ALA A 20 9.51 -13.17 -11.19
N ALA A 21 8.87 -12.11 -11.66
CA ALA A 21 8.99 -11.64 -13.03
C ALA A 21 10.43 -11.20 -13.38
N LEU A 22 11.11 -10.49 -12.47
CA LEU A 22 12.51 -10.09 -12.65
C LEU A 22 13.45 -11.28 -12.62
N VAL A 23 13.22 -12.26 -11.75
CA VAL A 23 14.01 -13.51 -11.73
C VAL A 23 13.84 -14.28 -13.03
N LEU A 24 12.61 -14.45 -13.52
CA LEU A 24 12.34 -15.09 -14.81
C LEU A 24 13.06 -14.37 -15.96
N ALA A 25 12.91 -13.04 -16.02
CA ALA A 25 13.57 -12.20 -17.02
C ALA A 25 15.10 -12.39 -16.99
N THR A 26 15.69 -12.33 -15.82
CA THR A 26 17.14 -12.47 -15.60
C THR A 26 17.65 -13.85 -16.02
N VAL A 27 16.98 -14.92 -15.57
CA VAL A 27 17.37 -16.30 -15.87
C VAL A 27 17.32 -16.57 -17.37
N LEU A 28 16.26 -16.14 -18.05
CA LEU A 28 16.12 -16.35 -19.50
C LEU A 28 17.12 -15.49 -20.29
N ALA A 29 17.27 -14.21 -19.93
CA ALA A 29 18.23 -13.31 -20.59
C ALA A 29 19.66 -13.82 -20.47
N ARG A 30 20.01 -14.43 -19.33
CA ARG A 30 21.32 -15.04 -19.08
C ARG A 30 21.50 -16.35 -19.84
N ARG A 31 20.55 -17.29 -19.73
CA ARG A 31 20.67 -18.65 -20.29
C ARG A 31 20.63 -18.69 -21.80
N LEU A 32 19.89 -17.78 -22.42
CA LEU A 32 19.75 -17.71 -23.88
C LEU A 32 20.84 -16.87 -24.56
N ALA A 33 21.65 -16.14 -23.78
CA ALA A 33 22.76 -15.36 -24.30
C ALA A 33 23.99 -16.22 -24.57
N PRO A 34 24.87 -15.81 -25.53
CA PRO A 34 26.19 -16.38 -25.66
C PRO A 34 26.94 -16.36 -24.32
N PRO A 35 27.72 -17.38 -23.97
CA PRO A 35 28.39 -17.46 -22.66
C PRO A 35 29.21 -16.21 -22.29
N ALA A 36 29.89 -15.60 -23.25
CA ALA A 36 30.66 -14.38 -23.07
C ALA A 36 29.82 -13.14 -22.71
N LEU A 37 28.51 -13.14 -23.03
CA LEU A 37 27.60 -12.01 -22.82
C LEU A 37 26.53 -12.30 -21.75
N ALA A 38 26.54 -13.47 -21.16
CA ALA A 38 25.53 -13.92 -20.19
C ALA A 38 25.40 -12.97 -18.98
N SER A 39 26.52 -12.59 -18.35
CA SER A 39 26.55 -11.64 -17.26
C SER A 39 26.17 -10.21 -17.67
N SER A 40 26.53 -9.81 -18.90
CA SER A 40 26.18 -8.51 -19.43
C SER A 40 24.66 -8.37 -19.66
N ASN A 41 23.99 -9.45 -20.11
CA ASN A 41 22.54 -9.49 -20.26
C ASN A 41 21.83 -9.47 -18.91
N GLU A 42 22.31 -10.24 -17.95
CA GLU A 42 21.83 -10.21 -16.57
C GLU A 42 21.88 -8.79 -16.00
N ASN A 43 23.05 -8.14 -16.06
CA ASN A 43 23.24 -6.76 -15.60
C ASN A 43 22.32 -5.77 -16.33
N SER A 44 21.98 -6.03 -17.60
CA SER A 44 21.07 -5.19 -18.37
C SER A 44 19.63 -5.24 -17.83
N VAL A 45 19.16 -6.41 -17.43
CA VAL A 45 17.82 -6.58 -16.81
C VAL A 45 17.79 -5.86 -15.45
N TRP A 46 18.82 -6.06 -14.61
CA TRP A 46 18.88 -5.39 -13.30
C TRP A 46 19.01 -3.87 -13.42
N LEU A 47 19.81 -3.37 -14.35
CA LEU A 47 19.94 -1.93 -14.60
C LEU A 47 18.57 -1.34 -15.02
N ALA A 48 17.88 -1.99 -15.94
CA ALA A 48 16.56 -1.55 -16.38
C ALA A 48 15.55 -1.58 -15.23
N ALA A 49 15.56 -2.61 -14.39
CA ALA A 49 14.68 -2.71 -13.22
C ALA A 49 14.96 -1.58 -12.22
N VAL A 50 16.22 -1.34 -11.86
CA VAL A 50 16.58 -0.30 -10.89
C VAL A 50 16.22 1.09 -11.42
N LEU A 51 16.60 1.44 -12.65
CA LEU A 51 16.28 2.74 -13.23
C LEU A 51 14.77 2.91 -13.45
N GLY A 52 14.08 1.86 -13.84
CA GLY A 52 12.61 1.86 -13.94
C GLY A 52 11.93 2.09 -12.60
N LEU A 53 12.38 1.42 -11.52
CA LEU A 53 11.85 1.66 -10.18
C LEU A 53 12.14 3.08 -9.69
N VAL A 54 13.35 3.59 -9.91
CA VAL A 54 13.70 4.99 -9.56
C VAL A 54 12.77 5.96 -10.31
N ALA A 55 12.53 5.75 -11.59
CA ALA A 55 11.64 6.60 -12.39
C ALA A 55 10.18 6.50 -11.92
N ALA A 56 9.70 5.29 -11.58
CA ALA A 56 8.36 5.09 -11.03
C ALA A 56 8.18 5.82 -9.69
N ARG A 57 9.19 5.77 -8.82
CA ARG A 57 9.20 6.48 -7.53
C ARG A 57 9.28 7.99 -7.73
N ALA A 58 10.20 8.48 -8.56
CA ALA A 58 10.33 9.89 -8.85
C ALA A 58 9.04 10.49 -9.42
N ALA A 59 8.38 9.79 -10.33
CA ALA A 59 7.09 10.22 -10.87
C ALA A 59 5.99 10.30 -9.80
N HIS A 60 5.97 9.37 -8.83
CA HIS A 60 5.04 9.44 -7.71
C HIS A 60 5.32 10.64 -6.80
N VAL A 61 6.59 10.84 -6.42
CA VAL A 61 7.02 11.96 -5.58
C VAL A 61 6.71 13.30 -6.24
N LEU A 62 7.01 13.45 -7.54
CA LEU A 62 6.72 14.67 -8.29
C LEU A 62 5.20 14.95 -8.38
N ARG A 63 4.39 13.92 -8.57
CA ARG A 63 2.93 14.05 -8.60
C ARG A 63 2.32 14.51 -7.28
N HIS A 64 3.01 14.23 -6.16
CA HIS A 64 2.60 14.58 -4.80
C HIS A 64 3.64 15.46 -4.09
N ALA A 65 4.30 16.36 -4.86
CA ALA A 65 5.45 17.13 -4.40
C ALA A 65 5.16 17.95 -3.13
N GLU A 66 3.98 18.55 -3.00
CA GLU A 66 3.58 19.32 -1.82
C GLU A 66 3.59 18.46 -0.55
N ALA A 67 3.09 17.22 -0.65
CA ALA A 67 3.07 16.30 0.48
C ALA A 67 4.48 15.88 0.92
N TYR A 68 5.38 15.66 -0.04
CA TYR A 68 6.78 15.29 0.23
C TYR A 68 7.65 16.48 0.64
N ALA A 69 7.31 17.71 0.22
CA ALA A 69 8.03 18.92 0.64
C ALA A 69 7.98 19.13 2.16
N ALA A 70 6.87 18.77 2.81
CA ALA A 70 6.71 18.84 4.26
C ALA A 70 7.62 17.85 5.02
N THR A 71 7.97 16.72 4.40
CA THR A 71 8.80 15.66 5.00
C THR A 71 9.74 15.06 3.95
N PRO A 72 10.85 15.75 3.56
CA PRO A 72 11.69 15.35 2.43
C PRO A 72 12.26 13.93 2.53
N TRP A 73 12.57 13.46 3.74
CA TRP A 73 13.09 12.10 3.96
C TRP A 73 12.08 11.00 3.65
N ALA A 74 10.78 11.32 3.59
CA ALA A 74 9.73 10.38 3.19
C ALA A 74 9.87 9.93 1.72
N VAL A 75 10.63 10.65 0.88
CA VAL A 75 10.98 10.24 -0.49
C VAL A 75 11.66 8.87 -0.51
N LEU A 76 12.50 8.57 0.49
CA LEU A 76 13.22 7.31 0.62
C LEU A 76 12.39 6.19 1.28
N ASP A 77 11.26 6.52 1.88
CA ASP A 77 10.38 5.53 2.51
C ASP A 77 9.51 4.83 1.47
N ILE A 78 9.98 3.68 0.99
CA ILE A 78 9.30 2.87 -0.03
C ILE A 78 8.08 2.08 0.50
N ARG A 79 7.87 2.07 1.83
CA ARG A 79 6.78 1.33 2.50
C ARG A 79 5.40 1.97 2.26
N ASP A 80 5.38 3.22 1.82
CA ASP A 80 4.16 3.96 1.49
C ASP A 80 3.42 3.42 0.24
N GLY A 81 4.06 2.51 -0.52
CA GLY A 81 3.49 1.93 -1.73
C GLY A 81 3.34 2.91 -2.91
N GLY A 82 3.99 4.07 -2.83
CA GLY A 82 3.90 5.14 -3.82
C GLY A 82 4.76 4.89 -5.06
N TRP A 83 4.18 4.28 -6.11
CA TRP A 83 4.85 3.99 -7.38
C TRP A 83 3.92 4.30 -8.56
N VAL A 84 4.46 4.88 -9.64
CA VAL A 84 3.73 5.09 -10.90
C VAL A 84 4.35 4.20 -11.97
N ALA A 85 3.67 3.11 -12.30
CA ALA A 85 4.21 2.08 -13.20
C ALA A 85 4.56 2.59 -14.60
N GLY A 86 3.74 3.50 -15.18
CA GLY A 86 3.93 3.99 -16.55
C GLY A 86 5.33 4.55 -16.83
N PRO A 87 5.77 5.62 -16.14
CA PRO A 87 7.13 6.17 -16.29
C PRO A 87 8.22 5.14 -16.01
N GLY A 88 8.02 4.26 -15.04
CA GLY A 88 8.96 3.19 -14.73
C GLY A 88 9.15 2.22 -15.88
N LEU A 89 8.06 1.76 -16.49
CA LEU A 89 8.09 0.88 -17.65
C LEU A 89 8.75 1.54 -18.87
N VAL A 90 8.44 2.82 -19.10
CA VAL A 90 9.07 3.58 -20.20
C VAL A 90 10.59 3.64 -20.03
N VAL A 91 11.08 4.02 -18.85
CA VAL A 91 12.52 4.10 -18.59
C VAL A 91 13.17 2.71 -18.70
N ALA A 92 12.56 1.68 -18.13
CA ALA A 92 13.07 0.31 -18.24
C ALA A 92 13.17 -0.15 -19.71
N ALA A 93 12.15 0.14 -20.53
CA ALA A 93 12.16 -0.17 -21.96
C ALA A 93 13.27 0.57 -22.71
N LEU A 94 13.44 1.87 -22.44
CA LEU A 94 14.51 2.67 -23.07
C LEU A 94 15.90 2.13 -22.71
N VAL A 95 16.13 1.75 -21.45
CA VAL A 95 17.39 1.13 -21.01
C VAL A 95 17.63 -0.21 -21.73
N LEU A 96 16.59 -1.05 -21.83
CA LEU A 96 16.71 -2.34 -22.53
C LEU A 96 16.98 -2.16 -24.03
N LEU A 97 16.32 -1.22 -24.69
CA LEU A 97 16.59 -0.89 -26.09
C LEU A 97 18.02 -0.39 -26.29
N TRP A 98 18.46 0.56 -25.47
CA TRP A 98 19.84 1.05 -25.51
C TRP A 98 20.87 -0.07 -25.29
N ARG A 99 20.61 -0.99 -24.37
CA ARG A 99 21.49 -2.17 -24.13
C ARG A 99 21.45 -3.16 -25.28
N ALA A 100 20.29 -3.38 -25.90
CA ALA A 100 20.14 -4.25 -27.07
C ALA A 100 20.95 -3.75 -28.29
N ASP A 101 20.99 -2.41 -28.49
CA ASP A 101 21.81 -1.80 -29.54
C ASP A 101 23.31 -1.95 -29.27
N ARG A 102 23.71 -1.92 -28.01
CA ARG A 102 25.12 -2.13 -27.59
C ARG A 102 25.56 -3.59 -27.60
N LEU A 103 24.60 -4.53 -27.56
CA LEU A 103 24.85 -5.97 -27.49
C LEU A 103 24.07 -6.73 -28.57
N PRO A 104 24.35 -6.49 -29.88
CA PRO A 104 23.54 -7.02 -30.98
C PRO A 104 23.49 -8.56 -31.01
N GLN A 105 24.55 -9.24 -30.57
CA GLN A 105 24.62 -10.71 -30.53
C GLN A 105 23.74 -11.31 -29.41
N ALA A 106 23.44 -10.56 -28.36
CA ALA A 106 22.63 -11.00 -27.22
C ALA A 106 21.23 -10.37 -27.19
N ARG A 107 20.89 -9.51 -28.16
CA ARG A 107 19.61 -8.76 -28.17
C ARG A 107 18.37 -9.65 -28.16
N ARG A 108 18.42 -10.80 -28.84
CA ARG A 108 17.30 -11.75 -28.86
C ARG A 108 17.08 -12.38 -27.48
N ALA A 109 18.16 -12.76 -26.79
CA ALA A 109 18.08 -13.33 -25.45
C ALA A 109 17.56 -12.28 -24.45
N LEU A 110 18.02 -11.02 -24.56
CA LEU A 110 17.54 -9.90 -23.74
C LEU A 110 16.06 -9.62 -23.98
N ALA A 111 15.62 -9.61 -25.25
CA ALA A 111 14.23 -9.37 -25.62
C ALA A 111 13.29 -10.49 -25.11
N ILE A 112 13.71 -11.75 -25.25
CA ILE A 112 12.93 -12.91 -24.77
C ILE A 112 12.85 -12.86 -23.23
N GLY A 113 13.96 -12.64 -22.54
CA GLY A 113 13.98 -12.57 -21.09
C GLY A 113 13.09 -11.45 -20.57
N ALA A 114 13.29 -10.21 -21.04
CA ALA A 114 12.50 -9.06 -20.65
C ALA A 114 11.01 -9.21 -21.01
N GLY A 115 10.72 -9.69 -22.22
CA GLY A 115 9.36 -9.95 -22.68
C GLY A 115 8.63 -10.99 -21.83
N SER A 116 9.31 -12.08 -21.47
CA SER A 116 8.73 -13.14 -20.61
C SER A 116 8.45 -12.62 -19.19
N GLY A 117 9.36 -11.85 -18.61
CA GLY A 117 9.13 -11.22 -17.30
C GLY A 117 7.97 -10.23 -17.33
N LEU A 118 7.92 -9.37 -18.36
CA LEU A 118 6.81 -8.43 -18.56
C LEU A 118 5.48 -9.16 -18.77
N ALA A 119 5.46 -10.22 -19.56
CA ALA A 119 4.26 -11.03 -19.79
C ALA A 119 3.75 -11.67 -18.48
N LEU A 120 4.64 -12.24 -17.67
CA LEU A 120 4.28 -12.82 -16.38
C LEU A 120 3.69 -11.73 -15.45
N TRP A 121 4.33 -10.57 -15.39
CA TRP A 121 3.85 -9.44 -14.58
C TRP A 121 2.50 -8.91 -15.07
N ALA A 122 2.31 -8.79 -16.39
CA ALA A 122 1.07 -8.33 -17.00
C ALA A 122 -0.08 -9.33 -16.81
N VAL A 123 0.17 -10.63 -16.97
CA VAL A 123 -0.83 -11.70 -16.72
C VAL A 123 -1.26 -11.65 -15.25
N PHE A 124 -0.32 -11.52 -14.33
CA PHE A 124 -0.66 -11.43 -12.90
C PHE A 124 -1.50 -10.18 -12.58
N ASN A 125 -1.09 -9.01 -13.05
CA ASN A 125 -1.86 -7.76 -12.81
C ASN A 125 -3.21 -7.78 -13.54
N GLY A 126 -3.27 -8.37 -14.74
CA GLY A 126 -4.52 -8.57 -15.47
C GLY A 126 -5.47 -9.51 -14.72
N ALA A 127 -4.96 -10.62 -14.20
CA ALA A 127 -5.75 -11.53 -13.37
C ALA A 127 -6.26 -10.84 -12.09
N LEU A 128 -5.44 -10.00 -11.44
CA LEU A 128 -5.87 -9.20 -10.31
C LEU A 128 -6.95 -8.18 -10.67
N ALA A 129 -6.82 -7.52 -11.83
CA ALA A 129 -7.80 -6.54 -12.30
C ALA A 129 -9.14 -7.19 -12.65
N LEU A 130 -9.11 -8.41 -13.19
CA LEU A 130 -10.30 -9.19 -13.50
C LEU A 130 -10.91 -9.85 -12.26
N TRP A 131 -10.11 -10.11 -11.24
CA TRP A 131 -10.60 -10.63 -9.97
C TRP A 131 -11.30 -9.52 -9.19
N GLN A 132 -12.59 -9.41 -9.39
CA GLN A 132 -13.41 -8.48 -8.63
C GLN A 132 -13.83 -9.16 -7.31
N PRO A 133 -13.47 -8.60 -6.15
CA PRO A 133 -14.04 -9.08 -4.89
C PRO A 133 -15.56 -8.92 -4.95
N PRO A 134 -16.32 -9.82 -4.28
CA PRO A 134 -17.77 -9.71 -4.22
C PRO A 134 -18.20 -8.33 -3.71
N ALA A 135 -19.36 -7.84 -4.11
CA ALA A 135 -19.88 -6.51 -3.74
C ALA A 135 -19.83 -6.28 -2.22
N SER A 136 -20.17 -7.31 -1.43
CA SER A 136 -20.08 -7.31 0.04
C SER A 136 -18.66 -7.02 0.59
N ALA A 137 -17.62 -7.32 -0.17
CA ALA A 137 -16.23 -7.01 0.22
C ALA A 137 -15.83 -5.56 -0.11
N ARG A 138 -16.69 -4.82 -0.81
CA ARG A 138 -16.52 -3.40 -1.14
C ARG A 138 -17.32 -2.49 -0.23
N GLU A 139 -18.26 -3.03 0.50
CA GLU A 139 -19.11 -2.31 1.45
C GLU A 139 -18.48 -2.31 2.84
N LEU A 140 -18.87 -1.31 3.62
CA LEU A 140 -18.49 -1.23 5.03
C LEU A 140 -19.12 -2.41 5.80
N PRO A 141 -18.32 -3.28 6.44
CA PRO A 141 -18.88 -4.46 7.10
C PRO A 141 -19.62 -4.08 8.40
N PRO A 142 -20.73 -4.76 8.74
CA PRO A 142 -21.51 -4.50 9.95
C PRO A 142 -20.86 -5.13 11.19
N VAL A 143 -19.55 -5.01 11.34
CA VAL A 143 -18.82 -5.50 12.53
C VAL A 143 -19.11 -4.58 13.71
N ALA A 144 -19.52 -5.14 14.83
CA ALA A 144 -19.81 -4.40 16.03
C ALA A 144 -18.52 -4.01 16.77
N LEU A 145 -18.36 -2.72 16.99
CA LEU A 145 -17.23 -2.12 17.70
C LEU A 145 -17.71 -1.45 18.98
N ARG A 146 -16.85 -1.38 19.98
CA ARG A 146 -17.14 -0.71 21.25
C ARG A 146 -16.38 0.61 21.34
N ALA A 147 -17.05 1.71 21.65
CA ALA A 147 -16.40 3.00 21.79
C ALA A 147 -15.43 3.01 22.99
N LEU A 148 -14.25 3.58 22.83
CA LEU A 148 -13.32 3.81 23.94
C LEU A 148 -13.80 5.00 24.78
N GLY A 149 -14.07 4.79 26.07
CA GLY A 149 -14.48 5.84 26.99
C GLY A 149 -15.93 6.33 26.87
N GLY A 150 -16.75 5.64 26.05
CA GLY A 150 -18.17 5.91 25.89
C GLY A 150 -19.07 4.83 26.49
N ASP A 151 -20.34 4.81 26.05
CA ASP A 151 -21.26 3.74 26.34
C ASP A 151 -20.64 2.39 25.87
N ALA A 152 -20.71 1.40 26.74
CA ALA A 152 -20.17 0.06 26.47
C ALA A 152 -20.97 -0.72 25.43
N THR A 153 -22.06 -0.16 24.91
CA THR A 153 -22.92 -0.80 23.91
C THR A 153 -22.18 -0.90 22.57
N PRO A 154 -21.96 -2.13 22.04
CA PRO A 154 -21.36 -2.30 20.74
C PRO A 154 -22.23 -1.69 19.64
N ARG A 155 -21.62 -1.01 18.68
CA ARG A 155 -22.28 -0.45 17.50
C ARG A 155 -21.68 -1.01 16.23
N PRO A 156 -22.50 -1.40 15.24
CA PRO A 156 -22.01 -1.75 13.92
C PRO A 156 -21.21 -0.62 13.30
N LEU A 157 -20.09 -0.92 12.64
CA LEU A 157 -19.26 0.08 11.94
C LEU A 157 -20.09 0.88 10.92
N THR A 158 -21.13 0.27 10.33
CA THR A 158 -22.04 0.92 9.38
C THR A 158 -22.85 2.07 10.01
N GLU A 159 -23.11 2.04 11.31
CA GLU A 159 -23.81 3.14 12.00
C GLU A 159 -22.90 4.37 12.21
N LEU A 160 -21.60 4.24 11.95
CA LEU A 160 -20.68 5.37 12.02
C LEU A 160 -20.67 6.19 10.72
N LEU A 161 -21.38 5.76 9.67
CA LEU A 161 -21.56 6.58 8.47
C LEU A 161 -22.42 7.81 8.80
N ASP A 162 -21.90 8.97 8.50
CA ASP A 162 -22.52 10.26 8.76
C ASP A 162 -22.55 11.18 7.51
N GLY A 163 -22.39 10.59 6.32
CA GLY A 163 -22.35 11.31 5.06
C GLY A 163 -20.99 11.91 4.70
N ARG A 164 -19.97 11.69 5.55
CA ARG A 164 -18.57 12.03 5.25
C ARG A 164 -17.82 10.81 4.75
N PRO A 165 -16.81 10.98 3.88
CA PRO A 165 -15.83 9.92 3.62
C PRO A 165 -15.20 9.43 4.92
N MET A 166 -14.87 8.12 4.97
CA MET A 166 -14.38 7.49 6.19
C MET A 166 -13.02 6.82 5.96
N VAL A 167 -12.10 7.03 6.89
CA VAL A 167 -10.81 6.34 6.99
C VAL A 167 -10.85 5.43 8.20
N VAL A 168 -10.77 4.11 7.99
CA VAL A 168 -10.74 3.10 9.07
C VAL A 168 -9.33 2.57 9.19
N ASN A 169 -8.69 2.83 10.34
CA ASN A 169 -7.35 2.34 10.64
C ASN A 169 -7.41 1.18 11.65
N LEU A 170 -6.91 0.02 11.25
CA LEU A 170 -6.75 -1.16 12.11
C LEU A 170 -5.36 -1.11 12.75
N TRP A 171 -5.31 -1.09 14.07
CA TRP A 171 -4.07 -0.92 14.80
C TRP A 171 -4.06 -1.64 16.15
N ALA A 172 -2.87 -1.76 16.78
CA ALA A 172 -2.73 -2.25 18.15
C ALA A 172 -1.57 -1.54 18.84
N THR A 173 -1.58 -1.48 20.17
CA THR A 173 -0.54 -0.82 20.98
C THR A 173 0.81 -1.53 20.90
N TRP A 174 0.82 -2.84 20.72
CA TRP A 174 2.02 -3.66 20.57
C TRP A 174 2.62 -3.64 19.16
N CYS A 175 1.89 -3.10 18.17
CA CYS A 175 2.33 -3.05 16.77
C CYS A 175 3.26 -1.85 16.55
N GLY A 176 4.56 -2.09 16.40
CA GLY A 176 5.55 -1.04 16.18
C GLY A 176 5.27 -0.10 15.01
N PRO A 177 4.99 -0.62 13.79
CA PRO A 177 4.60 0.23 12.66
C PRO A 177 3.31 1.02 12.89
N CYS A 178 2.32 0.44 13.61
CA CYS A 178 1.11 1.16 13.97
C CYS A 178 1.42 2.39 14.84
N ARG A 179 2.26 2.20 15.86
CA ARG A 179 2.68 3.31 16.75
C ARG A 179 3.37 4.43 15.98
N ALA A 180 4.16 4.08 14.96
CA ALA A 180 4.87 5.08 14.15
C ALA A 180 3.93 5.93 13.26
N GLU A 181 2.77 5.39 12.83
CA GLU A 181 1.82 6.14 11.99
C GLU A 181 0.76 6.92 12.79
N MET A 182 0.50 6.57 14.07
CA MET A 182 -0.55 7.20 14.87
C MET A 182 -0.43 8.74 14.96
N PRO A 183 0.77 9.34 15.14
CA PRO A 183 0.91 10.81 15.14
C PRO A 183 0.52 11.44 13.79
N VAL A 184 0.80 10.78 12.68
CA VAL A 184 0.44 11.22 11.32
C VAL A 184 -1.07 11.21 11.14
N LEU A 185 -1.72 10.12 11.54
CA LEU A 185 -3.18 9.96 11.47
C LEU A 185 -3.89 10.95 12.40
N ALA A 186 -3.35 11.19 13.61
CA ALA A 186 -3.87 12.19 14.54
C ALA A 186 -3.80 13.61 13.97
N ALA A 187 -2.70 13.96 13.30
CA ALA A 187 -2.55 15.25 12.64
C ALA A 187 -3.54 15.39 11.46
N ALA A 188 -3.72 14.33 10.67
CA ALA A 188 -4.65 14.31 9.56
C ALA A 188 -6.11 14.43 10.03
N GLN A 189 -6.51 13.75 11.11
CA GLN A 189 -7.84 13.87 11.70
C GLN A 189 -8.17 15.33 12.07
N ARG A 190 -7.21 16.04 12.67
CA ARG A 190 -7.39 17.47 13.01
C ARG A 190 -7.46 18.38 11.80
N ALA A 191 -6.67 18.07 10.76
CA ALA A 191 -6.58 18.89 9.55
C ALA A 191 -7.76 18.66 8.58
N ARG A 192 -8.46 17.51 8.68
CA ARG A 192 -9.51 17.08 7.76
C ARG A 192 -10.81 16.72 8.52
N PRO A 193 -11.52 17.72 9.09
CA PRO A 193 -12.79 17.47 9.77
C PRO A 193 -13.91 17.02 8.83
N ASP A 194 -13.73 17.22 7.53
CA ASP A 194 -14.59 16.75 6.43
C ASP A 194 -14.47 15.24 6.16
N VAL A 195 -13.46 14.58 6.74
CA VAL A 195 -13.24 13.12 6.65
C VAL A 195 -13.35 12.54 8.06
N ARG A 196 -14.10 11.46 8.21
CA ARG A 196 -14.21 10.74 9.47
C ARG A 196 -13.06 9.74 9.61
N PHE A 197 -12.28 9.85 10.67
CA PHE A 197 -11.23 8.89 11.01
C PHE A 197 -11.71 7.98 12.14
N VAL A 198 -11.74 6.68 11.90
CA VAL A 198 -12.11 5.64 12.86
C VAL A 198 -10.87 4.81 13.19
N PHE A 199 -10.46 4.83 14.45
CA PHE A 199 -9.30 4.07 14.93
C PHE A 199 -9.78 2.79 15.60
N ALA A 200 -9.79 1.67 14.86
CA ALA A 200 -10.27 0.38 15.32
C ALA A 200 -9.12 -0.44 15.91
N ASN A 201 -8.98 -0.39 17.24
CA ASN A 201 -7.99 -1.20 17.95
C ASN A 201 -8.35 -2.67 17.92
N GLN A 202 -7.39 -3.54 17.67
CA GLN A 202 -7.58 -4.97 17.44
C GLN A 202 -7.19 -5.79 18.66
N GLY A 203 -8.18 -6.41 19.30
CA GLY A 203 -8.00 -7.46 20.31
C GLY A 203 -7.55 -6.98 21.70
N GLU A 204 -7.53 -5.67 21.97
CA GLU A 204 -7.07 -5.15 23.26
C GLU A 204 -8.21 -4.54 24.07
N GLY A 205 -8.08 -4.62 25.40
CA GLY A 205 -9.05 -4.03 26.33
C GLY A 205 -8.89 -2.51 26.46
N PRO A 206 -9.94 -1.84 26.96
CA PRO A 206 -9.96 -0.36 27.05
C PRO A 206 -8.84 0.21 27.91
N GLU A 207 -8.45 -0.46 28.99
CA GLU A 207 -7.41 0.04 29.91
C GLU A 207 -6.03 0.09 29.26
N VAL A 208 -5.72 -0.90 28.38
CA VAL A 208 -4.46 -0.97 27.63
C VAL A 208 -4.39 0.17 26.63
N VAL A 209 -5.47 0.37 25.88
CA VAL A 209 -5.56 1.39 24.85
C VAL A 209 -5.52 2.79 25.46
N GLN A 210 -6.29 3.03 26.52
CA GLN A 210 -6.30 4.32 27.23
C GLN A 210 -4.92 4.69 27.78
N ARG A 211 -4.25 3.74 28.43
CA ARG A 211 -2.89 3.92 28.96
C ARG A 211 -1.89 4.28 27.87
N TYR A 212 -1.96 3.60 26.72
CA TYR A 212 -1.12 3.88 25.58
C TYR A 212 -1.36 5.30 25.04
N LEU A 213 -2.61 5.67 24.78
CA LEU A 213 -2.95 6.99 24.25
C LEU A 213 -2.50 8.11 25.18
N ALA A 214 -2.66 7.92 26.51
CA ALA A 214 -2.20 8.87 27.50
C ALA A 214 -0.66 8.98 27.53
N ALA A 215 0.06 7.86 27.50
CA ALA A 215 1.53 7.83 27.51
C ALA A 215 2.13 8.51 26.27
N GLU A 216 1.54 8.28 25.09
CA GLU A 216 1.99 8.87 23.81
C GLU A 216 1.39 10.26 23.57
N ARG A 217 0.56 10.79 24.49
CA ARG A 217 -0.13 12.09 24.38
C ARG A 217 -0.93 12.24 23.08
N LEU A 218 -1.57 11.15 22.64
CA LEU A 218 -2.37 11.09 21.42
C LEU A 218 -3.84 11.46 21.75
N ALA A 219 -4.26 12.65 21.33
CA ALA A 219 -5.65 13.09 21.43
C ALA A 219 -6.40 12.68 20.16
N LEU A 220 -6.84 11.41 20.10
CA LEU A 220 -7.64 10.87 19.00
C LEU A 220 -9.13 10.94 19.33
N GLN A 221 -9.93 11.22 18.31
CA GLN A 221 -11.38 11.06 18.35
C GLN A 221 -11.75 9.75 17.65
N ASP A 222 -12.97 9.24 17.91
CA ASP A 222 -13.49 8.01 17.27
C ASP A 222 -12.53 6.80 17.41
N VAL A 223 -12.06 6.55 18.64
CA VAL A 223 -11.31 5.32 18.97
C VAL A 223 -12.29 4.23 19.37
N TRP A 224 -12.20 3.09 18.68
CA TRP A 224 -13.10 1.96 18.82
C TRP A 224 -12.31 0.68 19.11
N LEU A 225 -12.91 -0.23 19.86
CA LEU A 225 -12.33 -1.50 20.24
C LEU A 225 -13.03 -2.63 19.48
N ASP A 226 -12.26 -3.36 18.69
CA ASP A 226 -12.62 -4.62 18.04
C ASP A 226 -12.04 -5.77 18.87
N ILE A 227 -12.68 -6.06 20.00
CA ILE A 227 -12.20 -7.05 21.00
C ILE A 227 -11.98 -8.43 20.35
N GLY A 228 -12.86 -8.81 19.44
CA GLY A 228 -12.79 -10.09 18.74
C GLY A 228 -11.90 -10.10 17.51
N SER A 229 -11.28 -8.94 17.16
CA SER A 229 -10.49 -8.78 15.94
C SER A 229 -11.20 -9.23 14.66
N GLY A 230 -12.53 -9.09 14.63
CA GLY A 230 -13.37 -9.52 13.51
C GLY A 230 -13.31 -8.58 12.30
N LEU A 231 -12.96 -7.31 12.51
CA LEU A 231 -12.95 -6.29 11.47
C LEU A 231 -11.84 -6.53 10.44
N GLY A 232 -10.66 -6.97 10.88
CA GLY A 232 -9.56 -7.29 9.99
C GLY A 232 -9.95 -8.30 8.90
N PRO A 233 -10.39 -9.51 9.27
CA PRO A 233 -10.90 -10.51 8.31
C PRO A 233 -12.08 -10.01 7.46
N ALA A 234 -13.03 -9.29 8.04
CA ALA A 234 -14.19 -8.73 7.33
C ALA A 234 -13.75 -7.73 6.23
N LEU A 235 -12.68 -6.97 6.46
CA LEU A 235 -12.09 -6.05 5.49
C LEU A 235 -11.08 -6.73 4.55
N GLY A 236 -10.84 -8.04 4.71
CA GLY A 236 -9.85 -8.79 3.93
C GLY A 236 -8.40 -8.46 4.32
N SER A 237 -8.18 -7.92 5.51
CA SER A 237 -6.84 -7.71 6.07
C SER A 237 -6.43 -8.87 6.97
N ARG A 238 -5.15 -9.24 6.91
CA ARG A 238 -4.53 -10.29 7.74
C ARG A 238 -3.36 -9.78 8.58
N GLY A 239 -3.22 -8.46 8.69
CA GLY A 239 -2.12 -7.88 9.45
C GLY A 239 -2.29 -6.41 9.76
N LEU A 240 -1.42 -5.90 10.63
CA LEU A 240 -1.42 -4.52 11.11
C LEU A 240 -0.12 -3.80 10.72
N PRO A 241 -0.19 -2.48 10.51
CA PRO A 241 -1.41 -1.69 10.38
C PRO A 241 -2.11 -1.91 9.04
N THR A 242 -3.41 -1.66 9.01
CA THR A 242 -4.18 -1.62 7.76
C THR A 242 -5.09 -0.40 7.79
N THR A 243 -5.03 0.42 6.75
CA THR A 243 -5.91 1.58 6.61
C THR A 243 -6.81 1.40 5.39
N VAL A 244 -8.12 1.47 5.58
CA VAL A 244 -9.12 1.31 4.53
C VAL A 244 -9.89 2.61 4.37
N PHE A 245 -10.11 3.00 3.11
CA PHE A 245 -10.75 4.25 2.73
C PHE A 245 -12.11 3.97 2.13
N PHE A 246 -13.14 4.65 2.62
CA PHE A 246 -14.52 4.50 2.16
C PHE A 246 -15.05 5.87 1.73
N ASP A 247 -15.82 5.90 0.65
CA ASP A 247 -16.61 7.07 0.28
C ASP A 247 -17.77 7.29 1.28
N ALA A 248 -18.45 8.41 1.14
CA ALA A 248 -19.54 8.83 2.01
C ALA A 248 -20.74 7.85 2.05
N ASP A 249 -20.87 7.01 1.02
CA ASP A 249 -21.87 5.95 0.93
C ASP A 249 -21.44 4.62 1.56
N GLY A 250 -20.20 4.54 2.10
CA GLY A 250 -19.65 3.33 2.66
C GLY A 250 -19.00 2.37 1.65
N THR A 251 -18.85 2.81 0.39
CA THR A 251 -18.13 2.03 -0.63
C THR A 251 -16.62 2.15 -0.46
N ARG A 252 -15.92 1.02 -0.40
CA ARG A 252 -14.46 1.00 -0.30
C ARG A 252 -13.80 1.46 -1.59
N VAL A 253 -13.01 2.52 -1.50
CA VAL A 253 -12.31 3.13 -2.65
C VAL A 253 -10.81 2.87 -2.67
N ASP A 254 -10.21 2.58 -1.49
CA ASP A 254 -8.80 2.24 -1.38
C ASP A 254 -8.52 1.42 -0.11
N ALA A 255 -7.36 0.81 -0.06
CA ALA A 255 -6.86 0.17 1.14
C ALA A 255 -5.33 0.10 1.10
N HIS A 256 -4.72 0.35 2.25
CA HIS A 256 -3.27 0.29 2.43
C HIS A 256 -2.91 -0.69 3.54
N PHE A 257 -1.96 -1.56 3.26
CA PHE A 257 -1.37 -2.46 4.26
C PHE A 257 0.06 -2.02 4.56
N GLY A 258 0.37 -1.88 5.81
CA GLY A 258 1.66 -1.40 6.30
C GLY A 258 1.63 0.06 6.73
N LEU A 259 2.78 0.56 7.17
CA LEU A 259 2.95 1.92 7.67
C LEU A 259 2.56 2.96 6.62
N LEU A 260 1.72 3.91 7.03
CA LEU A 260 1.27 5.01 6.19
C LEU A 260 1.93 6.31 6.64
N ASN A 261 2.85 6.84 5.83
CA ASN A 261 3.48 8.12 6.10
C ASN A 261 2.58 9.30 5.69
N ALA A 262 2.95 10.52 6.10
CA ALA A 262 2.14 11.72 5.86
C ALA A 262 1.88 11.98 4.37
N ALA A 263 2.90 11.81 3.52
CA ALA A 263 2.78 12.03 2.08
C ALA A 263 1.82 11.04 1.42
N ALA A 264 1.94 9.75 1.76
CA ALA A 264 1.05 8.71 1.25
C ALA A 264 -0.40 8.87 1.73
N LEU A 265 -0.59 9.31 2.98
CA LEU A 265 -1.92 9.62 3.50
C LEU A 265 -2.53 10.81 2.76
N GLN A 266 -1.79 11.92 2.62
CA GLN A 266 -2.26 13.10 1.89
C GLN A 266 -2.60 12.79 0.44
N ALA A 267 -1.77 12.00 -0.26
CA ALA A 267 -2.03 11.57 -1.62
C ALA A 267 -3.36 10.80 -1.75
N ARG A 268 -3.72 10.00 -0.74
CA ARG A 268 -4.99 9.27 -0.72
C ARG A 268 -6.17 10.18 -0.35
N LEU A 269 -5.98 11.09 0.60
CA LEU A 269 -7.01 12.07 1.00
C LEU A 269 -7.30 13.10 -0.10
N ALA A 270 -6.39 13.32 -1.04
CA ALA A 270 -6.59 14.24 -2.17
C ALA A 270 -7.75 13.83 -3.10
N ARG A 271 -8.22 12.57 -3.04
CA ARG A 271 -9.43 12.14 -3.74
C ARG A 271 -10.71 12.84 -3.25
N TRP A 272 -10.70 13.27 -2.00
CA TRP A 272 -11.76 14.05 -1.39
C TRP A 272 -11.25 15.47 -1.15
N PRO A 273 -11.37 16.39 -2.14
CA PRO A 273 -10.91 17.75 -1.94
C PRO A 273 -11.69 18.39 -0.77
N PRO A 274 -11.03 19.17 0.09
CA PRO A 274 -11.70 19.85 1.17
C PRO A 274 -12.81 20.76 0.59
N PRO A 275 -13.92 20.96 1.32
CA PRO A 275 -14.97 21.88 0.86
C PRO A 275 -14.36 23.26 0.61
N ALA A 276 -14.82 23.91 -0.47
CA ALA A 276 -14.42 25.29 -0.76
C ALA A 276 -14.74 26.19 0.45
N ARG A 277 -13.76 26.97 0.87
CA ARG A 277 -13.92 27.93 1.98
C ARG A 277 -14.79 29.10 1.55
#